data_adffa5a4cd8f37e8679c53070188ace3
#
_entry.id   adffa5a4cd8f37e8679c53070188ace3
#
_cell.length_a   1.000
_cell.length_b   1.000
_cell.length_c   1.000
_cell.angle_alpha   90.00
_cell.angle_beta   90.00
_cell.angle_gamma   90.00
#
_symmetry.space_group_name_H-M   'P 1'
#
loop_
_entity.id
_entity.type
_entity.pdbx_description
1 polymer ?
#
loop_
_entity_poly.entity_id
_entity_poly.type
_entity_poly.pdbx_seq_one_letter_code
_entity_poly.pdbx_strand_id
1 'polypeptide(L)'
;PVFYKDNMYRPGENPDTIRLKVFVNNDWNWITVSLKHTDVVSIRNHRKDGKISAPMLEKKNKKWFLRFAFEGQVNLNDTKLEERRILAVDMGVNTDAVCSVMTKDGTIHARKFINFAGDKDRIYHTLNKIKKVQKNSGSQNTKKLWRYARFHNDELARKVASKIAETAMQYQCDVIVFEHLDTKGKKKGSKKQKLQMWKKNTIQKTVEQKAHKNGIRVSHICACGTSKLAYDGSGYALRGTEAGNKSYSICRFQNGKTYNCDLSASYNIGARYFIREIQQN
;
A
#
# COMPACT_ATOMS: atom_id res chain seq x y z
N PRO A 1 9.49 -23.01 -10.61
CA PRO A 1 8.69 -24.23 -10.60
C PRO A 1 7.89 -24.39 -9.30
N VAL A 2 6.75 -25.06 -9.37
CA VAL A 2 5.90 -25.42 -8.25
C VAL A 2 6.24 -26.86 -7.84
N PHE A 3 6.41 -27.09 -6.53
CA PHE A 3 6.74 -28.41 -5.98
C PHE A 3 5.50 -29.01 -5.33
N TYR A 4 4.86 -29.95 -6.01
CA TYR A 4 3.67 -30.63 -5.49
C TYR A 4 4.02 -31.50 -4.27
N LYS A 5 3.16 -31.42 -3.26
CA LYS A 5 3.32 -32.20 -2.03
C LYS A 5 3.36 -33.69 -2.36
N ASP A 6 4.18 -34.43 -1.64
CA ASP A 6 4.44 -35.86 -1.72
C ASP A 6 5.12 -36.34 -3.03
N ASN A 7 4.96 -35.61 -4.15
CA ASN A 7 5.60 -35.91 -5.41
C ASN A 7 6.97 -35.24 -5.57
N MET A 8 7.06 -33.95 -5.23
CA MET A 8 8.28 -33.15 -5.44
C MET A 8 8.72 -32.43 -4.16
N TYR A 9 7.89 -32.42 -3.11
CA TYR A 9 8.15 -31.79 -1.83
C TYR A 9 7.65 -32.70 -0.71
N ARG A 10 8.51 -32.93 0.29
CA ARG A 10 8.20 -33.67 1.51
C ARG A 10 8.82 -32.99 2.73
N PRO A 11 8.22 -33.08 3.93
CA PRO A 11 8.91 -32.75 5.16
C PRO A 11 10.21 -33.55 5.29
N GLY A 12 11.24 -32.95 5.85
CA GLY A 12 12.48 -33.66 6.19
C GLY A 12 12.34 -34.42 7.52
N GLU A 13 13.40 -35.10 7.90
CA GLU A 13 13.50 -35.83 9.18
C GLU A 13 13.49 -34.89 10.38
N ASN A 14 14.14 -33.75 10.24
CA ASN A 14 14.15 -32.69 11.24
C ASN A 14 13.13 -31.58 10.93
N PRO A 15 12.60 -30.90 11.96
CA PRO A 15 11.62 -29.81 11.77
C PRO A 15 12.10 -28.68 10.86
N ASP A 16 13.39 -28.43 10.79
CA ASP A 16 14.02 -27.35 10.03
C ASP A 16 14.56 -27.84 8.67
N THR A 17 14.18 -29.06 8.25
CA THR A 17 14.59 -29.63 6.96
C THR A 17 13.39 -29.98 6.09
N ILE A 18 13.60 -29.93 4.79
CA ILE A 18 12.64 -30.34 3.77
C ILE A 18 13.37 -31.16 2.69
N ARG A 19 12.66 -32.04 2.02
CA ARG A 19 13.15 -32.78 0.88
C ARG A 19 12.49 -32.27 -0.39
N LEU A 20 13.31 -31.90 -1.36
CA LEU A 20 12.87 -31.44 -2.69
C LEU A 20 13.35 -32.42 -3.75
N LYS A 21 12.47 -32.83 -4.67
CA LYS A 21 12.83 -33.64 -5.84
C LYS A 21 13.28 -32.70 -6.96
N VAL A 22 14.52 -32.79 -7.35
CA VAL A 22 15.16 -31.96 -8.37
C VAL A 22 15.82 -32.81 -9.45
N PHE A 23 15.86 -32.29 -10.66
CA PHE A 23 16.55 -32.96 -11.78
C PHE A 23 18.02 -32.56 -11.77
N VAL A 24 18.88 -33.49 -11.43
CA VAL A 24 20.34 -33.30 -11.35
C VAL A 24 21.02 -34.55 -11.92
N ASN A 25 22.09 -34.40 -12.72
CA ASN A 25 22.84 -35.47 -13.35
C ASN A 25 21.95 -36.41 -14.17
N ASN A 26 21.07 -35.85 -15.01
CA ASN A 26 20.13 -36.56 -15.86
C ASN A 26 19.13 -37.47 -15.14
N ASP A 27 18.93 -37.31 -13.85
CA ASP A 27 17.94 -38.05 -13.07
C ASP A 27 17.23 -37.21 -12.02
N TRP A 28 16.08 -37.70 -11.56
CA TRP A 28 15.26 -37.08 -10.51
C TRP A 28 15.67 -37.55 -9.12
N ASN A 29 16.37 -36.71 -8.40
CA ASN A 29 16.90 -37.01 -7.09
C ASN A 29 16.24 -36.19 -5.96
N TRP A 30 16.08 -36.80 -4.79
CA TRP A 30 15.67 -36.14 -3.60
C TRP A 30 16.86 -35.48 -2.88
N ILE A 31 16.83 -34.16 -2.71
CA ILE A 31 17.82 -33.42 -1.93
C ILE A 31 17.20 -32.92 -0.63
N THR A 32 17.94 -32.99 0.45
CA THR A 32 17.55 -32.40 1.75
C THR A 32 18.05 -30.96 1.81
N VAL A 33 17.16 -30.03 2.14
CA VAL A 33 17.45 -28.61 2.25
C VAL A 33 17.14 -28.14 3.67
N SER A 34 18.09 -27.45 4.29
CA SER A 34 17.91 -26.82 5.60
C SER A 34 17.24 -25.46 5.44
N LEU A 35 16.21 -25.20 6.24
CA LEU A 35 15.51 -23.93 6.34
C LEU A 35 16.03 -23.15 7.56
N LYS A 36 15.92 -21.83 7.53
CA LYS A 36 16.21 -21.04 8.71
C LYS A 36 15.14 -21.28 9.77
N HIS A 37 15.54 -21.48 11.01
CA HIS A 37 14.61 -21.69 12.12
C HIS A 37 13.52 -20.60 12.21
N THR A 38 13.89 -19.34 12.03
CA THR A 38 12.93 -18.20 12.02
C THR A 38 11.86 -18.34 10.94
N ASP A 39 12.22 -18.87 9.76
CA ASP A 39 11.28 -19.05 8.66
C ASP A 39 10.34 -20.24 8.95
N VAL A 40 10.87 -21.30 9.59
CA VAL A 40 10.07 -22.44 10.03
C VAL A 40 9.05 -22.05 11.10
N VAL A 41 9.46 -21.25 12.07
CA VAL A 41 8.53 -20.70 13.10
C VAL A 41 7.46 -19.85 12.42
N SER A 42 7.82 -19.01 11.47
CA SER A 42 6.86 -18.21 10.69
C SER A 42 5.87 -19.07 9.92
N ILE A 43 6.34 -20.13 9.23
CA ILE A 43 5.49 -21.09 8.50
C ILE A 43 4.51 -21.78 9.47
N ARG A 44 4.99 -22.22 10.64
CA ARG A 44 4.13 -22.88 11.64
C ARG A 44 3.05 -21.95 12.17
N ASN A 45 3.38 -20.71 12.46
CA ASN A 45 2.42 -19.73 12.95
C ASN A 45 1.32 -19.43 11.92
N HIS A 46 1.69 -19.25 10.64
CA HIS A 46 0.71 -19.03 9.57
C HIS A 46 -0.10 -20.30 9.23
N ARG A 47 0.43 -21.51 9.49
CA ARG A 47 -0.29 -22.77 9.25
C ARG A 47 -1.51 -22.95 10.17
N LYS A 48 -1.49 -22.33 11.34
CA LYS A 48 -2.63 -22.39 12.28
C LYS A 48 -3.88 -21.74 11.71
N ASP A 49 -3.70 -20.73 10.85
CA ASP A 49 -4.76 -19.88 10.33
C ASP A 49 -5.22 -20.26 8.91
N GLY A 50 -4.56 -21.23 8.25
CA GLY A 50 -4.88 -21.54 6.87
C GLY A 50 -4.25 -22.80 6.28
N LYS A 51 -4.72 -23.15 5.07
CA LYS A 51 -4.17 -24.23 4.25
C LYS A 51 -2.89 -23.78 3.57
N ILE A 52 -1.87 -24.63 3.58
CA ILE A 52 -0.61 -24.38 2.88
C ILE A 52 -0.71 -24.90 1.46
N SER A 53 -0.50 -24.04 0.48
CA SER A 53 -0.39 -24.41 -0.93
C SER A 53 0.98 -25.02 -1.25
N ALA A 54 1.08 -25.70 -2.39
CA ALA A 54 2.34 -26.25 -2.89
C ALA A 54 3.40 -25.13 -3.02
N PRO A 55 4.63 -25.34 -2.49
CA PRO A 55 5.65 -24.31 -2.51
C PRO A 55 6.21 -24.05 -3.92
N MET A 56 6.61 -22.81 -4.15
CA MET A 56 7.29 -22.39 -5.39
C MET A 56 8.75 -22.06 -5.14
N LEU A 57 9.65 -22.61 -5.97
CA LEU A 57 11.07 -22.29 -5.93
C LEU A 57 11.37 -21.10 -6.85
N GLU A 58 11.97 -20.06 -6.30
CA GLU A 58 12.37 -18.84 -7.01
C GLU A 58 13.84 -18.51 -6.76
N LYS A 59 14.55 -18.13 -7.83
CA LYS A 59 15.91 -17.58 -7.72
C LYS A 59 15.87 -16.06 -7.79
N LYS A 60 16.34 -15.41 -6.73
CA LYS A 60 16.41 -13.93 -6.68
C LYS A 60 17.77 -13.49 -6.13
N ASN A 61 18.47 -12.60 -6.85
CA ASN A 61 19.79 -12.09 -6.46
C ASN A 61 20.80 -13.20 -6.10
N LYS A 62 20.91 -14.23 -6.94
CA LYS A 62 21.79 -15.41 -6.75
C LYS A 62 21.43 -16.30 -5.56
N LYS A 63 20.34 -16.03 -4.83
CA LYS A 63 19.84 -16.85 -3.71
C LYS A 63 18.57 -17.57 -4.15
N TRP A 64 18.38 -18.78 -3.63
CA TRP A 64 17.15 -19.55 -3.81
C TRP A 64 16.19 -19.29 -2.65
N PHE A 65 14.91 -19.16 -2.97
CA PHE A 65 13.83 -18.99 -2.02
C PHE A 65 12.74 -20.00 -2.31
N LEU A 66 12.29 -20.67 -1.26
CA LEU A 66 11.09 -21.49 -1.33
C LEU A 66 9.92 -20.66 -0.75
N ARG A 67 8.92 -20.39 -1.58
CA ARG A 67 7.75 -19.60 -1.20
C ARG A 67 6.58 -20.49 -0.90
N PHE A 68 6.01 -20.32 0.29
CA PHE A 68 4.77 -20.95 0.69
C PHE A 68 3.64 -19.92 0.63
N ALA A 69 2.54 -20.25 -0.04
CA ALA A 69 1.31 -19.49 0.04
C ALA A 69 0.39 -20.12 1.09
N PHE A 70 -0.29 -19.26 1.83
CA PHE A 70 -1.27 -19.67 2.84
C PHE A 70 -2.64 -19.17 2.39
N GLU A 71 -3.62 -20.06 2.39
CA GLU A 71 -5.00 -19.77 2.06
C GLU A 71 -5.82 -19.83 3.35
N GLY A 72 -6.48 -18.75 3.68
CA GLY A 72 -7.40 -18.65 4.82
C GLY A 72 -8.71 -18.01 4.40
N GLN A 73 -9.78 -18.39 5.03
CA GLN A 73 -11.08 -17.72 4.89
C GLN A 73 -11.24 -16.68 5.99
N VAL A 74 -11.63 -15.48 5.61
CA VAL A 74 -11.91 -14.40 6.54
C VAL A 74 -13.28 -13.82 6.19
N ASN A 75 -14.15 -13.71 7.17
CA ASN A 75 -15.41 -13.01 7.01
C ASN A 75 -15.15 -11.50 7.05
N LEU A 76 -15.59 -10.81 6.00
CA LEU A 76 -15.51 -9.35 5.98
C LEU A 76 -16.69 -8.76 6.76
N ASN A 77 -16.43 -7.67 7.48
CA ASN A 77 -17.45 -6.96 8.26
C ASN A 77 -18.62 -6.57 7.35
N ASP A 78 -19.83 -6.87 7.78
CA ASP A 78 -21.08 -6.53 7.09
C ASP A 78 -22.00 -5.69 7.97
N THR A 79 -21.43 -4.62 8.52
CA THR A 79 -22.14 -3.67 9.38
C THR A 79 -23.18 -2.90 8.57
N LYS A 80 -24.35 -2.67 9.16
CA LYS A 80 -25.39 -1.83 8.55
C LYS A 80 -24.87 -0.44 8.24
N LEU A 81 -25.40 0.19 7.19
CA LEU A 81 -24.89 1.48 6.71
C LEU A 81 -24.94 2.58 7.77
N GLU A 82 -25.95 2.55 8.63
CA GLU A 82 -26.18 3.51 9.72
C GLU A 82 -25.10 3.47 10.80
N GLU A 83 -24.58 2.26 11.08
CA GLU A 83 -23.57 2.01 12.13
C GLU A 83 -22.16 1.94 11.56
N ARG A 84 -22.06 1.91 10.23
CA ARG A 84 -20.77 1.70 9.52
C ARG A 84 -19.81 2.84 9.75
N ARG A 85 -18.63 2.50 10.21
CA ARG A 85 -17.50 3.43 10.36
C ARG A 85 -16.49 3.18 9.25
N ILE A 86 -16.11 4.24 8.54
CA ILE A 86 -15.14 4.15 7.44
C ILE A 86 -13.86 4.93 7.75
N LEU A 87 -12.75 4.48 7.13
CA LEU A 87 -11.51 5.23 7.04
C LEU A 87 -11.38 5.75 5.60
N ALA A 88 -11.66 7.02 5.38
CA ALA A 88 -11.44 7.69 4.10
C ALA A 88 -9.98 8.11 3.98
N VAL A 89 -9.32 7.75 2.87
CA VAL A 89 -7.87 7.93 2.68
C VAL A 89 -7.59 8.70 1.41
N ASP A 90 -7.08 9.91 1.55
CA ASP A 90 -6.46 10.68 0.46
C ASP A 90 -4.96 10.38 0.42
N MET A 91 -4.47 9.86 -0.71
CA MET A 91 -3.06 9.51 -0.90
C MET A 91 -2.35 10.56 -1.74
N GLY A 92 -1.27 11.11 -1.21
CA GLY A 92 -0.47 12.14 -1.85
C GLY A 92 1.00 11.76 -2.08
N VAL A 93 1.67 12.61 -2.83
CA VAL A 93 3.12 12.53 -3.08
C VAL A 93 3.91 13.30 -2.02
N ASN A 94 3.34 14.37 -1.48
CA ASN A 94 3.97 15.19 -0.44
C ASN A 94 3.65 14.68 0.97
N THR A 95 2.38 14.54 1.29
CA THR A 95 1.89 13.78 2.44
C THR A 95 1.57 12.38 1.95
N ASP A 96 2.07 11.32 2.61
CA ASP A 96 1.92 9.96 2.12
C ASP A 96 0.46 9.52 2.12
N ALA A 97 -0.28 9.86 3.19
CA ALA A 97 -1.72 9.71 3.26
C ALA A 97 -2.33 10.65 4.32
N VAL A 98 -3.53 11.12 4.05
CA VAL A 98 -4.39 11.79 5.04
C VAL A 98 -5.64 10.95 5.22
N CYS A 99 -5.90 10.56 6.45
CA CYS A 99 -6.97 9.64 6.81
C CYS A 99 -8.00 10.35 7.69
N SER A 100 -9.28 10.12 7.42
CA SER A 100 -10.40 10.60 8.22
C SER A 100 -11.33 9.45 8.57
N VAL A 101 -11.61 9.27 9.86
CA VAL A 101 -12.58 8.28 10.34
C VAL A 101 -13.94 8.95 10.39
N MET A 102 -14.91 8.39 9.66
CA MET A 102 -16.22 9.00 9.44
C MET A 102 -17.36 8.00 9.60
N THR A 103 -18.54 8.51 9.97
CA THR A 103 -19.83 7.83 9.96
C THR A 103 -20.79 8.49 8.96
N LYS A 104 -21.92 7.85 8.68
CA LYS A 104 -22.90 8.25 7.66
C LYS A 104 -23.48 9.66 7.90
N ASP A 105 -23.63 10.06 9.14
CA ASP A 105 -24.11 11.37 9.56
C ASP A 105 -23.11 12.52 9.30
N GLY A 106 -21.92 12.21 8.78
CA GLY A 106 -20.85 13.17 8.53
C GLY A 106 -19.95 13.46 9.73
N THR A 107 -20.15 12.79 10.86
CA THR A 107 -19.30 12.95 12.05
C THR A 107 -17.89 12.45 11.78
N ILE A 108 -16.90 13.29 12.12
CA ILE A 108 -15.48 12.97 12.00
C ILE A 108 -14.94 12.56 13.37
N HIS A 109 -14.71 11.26 13.57
CA HIS A 109 -14.21 10.71 14.83
C HIS A 109 -12.71 10.88 15.02
N ALA A 110 -11.95 10.84 13.94
CA ALA A 110 -10.49 11.01 14.00
C ALA A 110 -9.91 11.51 12.66
N ARG A 111 -8.73 12.12 12.76
CA ARG A 111 -7.92 12.60 11.64
C ARG A 111 -6.48 12.13 11.85
N LYS A 112 -5.86 11.61 10.79
CA LYS A 112 -4.48 11.13 10.87
C LYS A 112 -3.71 11.56 9.64
N PHE A 113 -2.60 12.27 9.85
CA PHE A 113 -1.61 12.57 8.80
C PHE A 113 -0.50 11.54 8.88
N ILE A 114 -0.26 10.84 7.79
CA ILE A 114 0.81 9.85 7.65
C ILE A 114 1.86 10.46 6.75
N ASN A 115 3.06 10.67 7.29
CA ASN A 115 4.18 11.27 6.56
C ASN A 115 5.51 10.74 7.07
N PHE A 116 6.20 9.97 6.24
CA PHE A 116 7.53 9.44 6.52
C PHE A 116 8.61 10.31 5.87
N ALA A 117 8.75 11.56 6.35
CA ALA A 117 9.65 12.57 5.77
C ALA A 117 11.09 12.05 5.66
N GLY A 118 11.65 11.44 6.70
CA GLY A 118 13.01 10.93 6.69
C GLY A 118 13.28 9.83 5.66
N ASP A 119 12.29 8.95 5.40
CA ASP A 119 12.40 7.94 4.35
C ASP A 119 12.37 8.60 2.95
N LYS A 120 11.53 9.63 2.76
CA LYS A 120 11.46 10.41 1.51
C LYS A 120 12.75 11.18 1.26
N ASP A 121 13.34 11.78 2.29
CA ASP A 121 14.62 12.49 2.20
C ASP A 121 15.75 11.53 1.81
N ARG A 122 15.80 10.33 2.41
CA ARG A 122 16.77 9.30 2.03
C ARG A 122 16.65 8.92 0.55
N ILE A 123 15.44 8.72 0.06
CA ILE A 123 15.18 8.44 -1.36
C ILE A 123 15.63 9.63 -2.23
N TYR A 124 15.26 10.85 -1.85
CA TYR A 124 15.64 12.08 -2.56
C TYR A 124 17.17 12.24 -2.68
N HIS A 125 17.91 12.07 -1.58
CA HIS A 125 19.38 12.14 -1.61
C HIS A 125 19.99 11.04 -2.49
N THR A 126 19.42 9.82 -2.46
CA THR A 126 19.87 8.73 -3.35
C THR A 126 19.62 9.06 -4.81
N LEU A 127 18.47 9.64 -5.17
CA LEU A 127 18.15 10.06 -6.54
C LEU A 127 19.10 11.19 -7.01
N ASN A 128 19.46 12.11 -6.13
CA ASN A 128 20.45 13.16 -6.45
C ASN A 128 21.86 12.59 -6.68
N LYS A 129 22.28 11.59 -5.89
CA LYS A 129 23.52 10.84 -6.14
C LYS A 129 23.49 10.16 -7.51
N ILE A 130 22.37 9.52 -7.87
CA ILE A 130 22.19 8.90 -9.18
C ILE A 130 22.36 9.94 -10.31
N LYS A 131 21.68 11.10 -10.20
CA LYS A 131 21.81 12.19 -11.19
C LYS A 131 23.25 12.66 -11.35
N LYS A 132 23.96 12.86 -10.24
CA LYS A 132 25.37 13.28 -10.24
C LYS A 132 26.28 12.25 -10.93
N VAL A 133 26.13 10.97 -10.62
CA VAL A 133 26.91 9.90 -11.25
C VAL A 133 26.58 9.78 -12.74
N GLN A 134 25.31 9.85 -13.12
CA GLN A 134 24.89 9.80 -14.52
C GLN A 134 25.47 10.96 -15.34
N LYS A 135 25.55 12.15 -14.73
CA LYS A 135 26.18 13.34 -15.41
C LYS A 135 27.68 13.17 -15.62
N ASN A 136 28.38 12.57 -14.66
CA ASN A 136 29.85 12.51 -14.66
C ASN A 136 30.42 11.24 -15.34
N SER A 137 29.71 10.11 -15.25
CA SER A 137 30.23 8.77 -15.62
C SER A 137 29.27 7.93 -16.46
N GLY A 138 28.18 8.52 -16.95
CA GLY A 138 27.12 7.79 -17.67
C GLY A 138 26.27 6.89 -16.79
N SER A 139 25.42 6.08 -17.42
CA SER A 139 24.40 5.29 -16.72
C SER A 139 24.92 3.99 -16.09
N GLN A 140 26.06 3.48 -16.51
CA GLN A 140 26.53 2.12 -16.20
C GLN A 140 26.79 1.89 -14.70
N ASN A 141 27.27 2.91 -13.98
CA ASN A 141 27.65 2.78 -12.56
C ASN A 141 26.50 3.01 -11.57
N THR A 142 25.26 3.23 -12.03
CA THR A 142 24.13 3.59 -11.16
C THR A 142 23.26 2.40 -10.73
N LYS A 143 23.54 1.16 -11.21
CA LYS A 143 22.73 -0.03 -10.94
C LYS A 143 22.52 -0.33 -9.45
N LYS A 144 23.58 -0.20 -8.65
CA LYS A 144 23.51 -0.40 -7.18
C LYS A 144 22.66 0.68 -6.51
N LEU A 145 22.83 1.94 -6.90
CA LEU A 145 22.08 3.07 -6.35
C LEU A 145 20.57 2.97 -6.69
N TRP A 146 20.24 2.59 -7.94
CA TRP A 146 18.85 2.34 -8.32
C TRP A 146 18.21 1.19 -7.56
N ARG A 147 18.96 0.10 -7.30
CA ARG A 147 18.47 -1.00 -6.48
C ARG A 147 18.20 -0.55 -5.05
N TYR A 148 19.09 0.25 -4.47
CA TYR A 148 18.92 0.83 -3.14
C TYR A 148 17.70 1.76 -3.09
N ALA A 149 17.57 2.69 -4.04
CA ALA A 149 16.41 3.60 -4.10
C ALA A 149 15.08 2.85 -4.22
N ARG A 150 15.01 1.81 -5.08
CA ARG A 150 13.80 0.98 -5.21
C ARG A 150 13.46 0.23 -3.93
N PHE A 151 14.46 -0.35 -3.27
CA PHE A 151 14.27 -1.06 -2.00
C PHE A 151 13.65 -0.14 -0.93
N HIS A 152 14.23 1.04 -0.73
CA HIS A 152 13.70 2.00 0.26
C HIS A 152 12.32 2.55 -0.13
N ASN A 153 12.05 2.70 -1.42
CA ASN A 153 10.74 3.11 -1.88
C ASN A 153 9.67 2.03 -1.67
N ASP A 154 10.02 0.75 -1.84
CA ASP A 154 9.14 -0.38 -1.53
C ASP A 154 8.92 -0.52 -0.01
N GLU A 155 9.95 -0.23 0.78
CA GLU A 155 9.85 -0.20 2.24
C GLU A 155 8.93 0.93 2.72
N LEU A 156 9.09 2.14 2.18
CA LEU A 156 8.21 3.28 2.45
C LEU A 156 6.75 2.92 2.13
N ALA A 157 6.49 2.33 0.97
CA ALA A 157 5.13 1.91 0.60
C ALA A 157 4.52 0.93 1.60
N ARG A 158 5.31 -0.03 2.11
CA ARG A 158 4.86 -0.98 3.16
C ARG A 158 4.59 -0.29 4.50
N LYS A 159 5.44 0.67 4.91
CA LYS A 159 5.24 1.46 6.14
C LYS A 159 3.95 2.27 6.07
N VAL A 160 3.71 2.97 4.95
CA VAL A 160 2.48 3.73 4.73
C VAL A 160 1.26 2.82 4.79
N ALA A 161 1.29 1.68 4.07
CA ALA A 161 0.21 0.73 4.06
C ALA A 161 -0.08 0.14 5.45
N SER A 162 0.97 -0.19 6.23
CA SER A 162 0.80 -0.67 7.60
C SER A 162 0.13 0.39 8.46
N LYS A 163 0.55 1.65 8.34
CA LYS A 163 -0.01 2.73 9.17
C LYS A 163 -1.47 3.04 8.85
N ILE A 164 -1.87 2.93 7.57
CA ILE A 164 -3.28 3.05 7.16
C ILE A 164 -4.10 1.91 7.78
N ALA A 165 -3.67 0.65 7.62
CA ALA A 165 -4.37 -0.51 8.15
C ALA A 165 -4.44 -0.48 9.70
N GLU A 166 -3.35 -0.13 10.39
CA GLU A 166 -3.32 0.07 11.84
C GLU A 166 -4.31 1.14 12.29
N THR A 167 -4.43 2.24 11.55
CA THR A 167 -5.39 3.31 11.85
C THR A 167 -6.82 2.78 11.73
N ALA A 168 -7.14 2.02 10.68
CA ALA A 168 -8.47 1.44 10.51
C ALA A 168 -8.81 0.47 11.65
N MET A 169 -7.87 -0.39 12.06
CA MET A 169 -8.04 -1.31 13.18
C MET A 169 -8.21 -0.56 14.51
N GLN A 170 -7.38 0.46 14.76
CA GLN A 170 -7.42 1.27 16.00
C GLN A 170 -8.79 1.92 16.22
N TYR A 171 -9.42 2.38 15.13
CA TYR A 171 -10.74 3.03 15.20
C TYR A 171 -11.90 2.11 14.84
N GLN A 172 -11.65 0.80 14.75
CA GLN A 172 -12.66 -0.23 14.45
C GLN A 172 -13.47 0.12 13.19
N CYS A 173 -12.77 0.50 12.13
CA CYS A 173 -13.41 0.83 10.86
C CYS A 173 -13.82 -0.46 10.12
N ASP A 174 -15.01 -0.46 9.52
CA ASP A 174 -15.54 -1.56 8.72
C ASP A 174 -15.01 -1.55 7.29
N VAL A 175 -14.71 -0.35 6.78
CA VAL A 175 -14.30 -0.14 5.38
C VAL A 175 -13.18 0.89 5.31
N ILE A 176 -12.14 0.61 4.51
CA ILE A 176 -11.16 1.60 4.08
C ILE A 176 -11.54 2.06 2.67
N VAL A 177 -11.67 3.37 2.49
CA VAL A 177 -12.11 3.97 1.23
C VAL A 177 -10.96 4.73 0.59
N PHE A 178 -10.61 4.35 -0.65
CA PHE A 178 -9.63 5.03 -1.49
C PHE A 178 -10.27 5.69 -2.71
N GLU A 179 -9.56 6.63 -3.29
CA GLU A 179 -9.85 7.09 -4.64
C GLU A 179 -9.37 6.07 -5.69
N HIS A 180 -10.16 5.87 -6.73
CA HIS A 180 -9.71 5.21 -7.94
C HIS A 180 -8.86 6.17 -8.77
N LEU A 181 -7.54 6.11 -8.57
CA LEU A 181 -6.59 6.98 -9.27
C LEU A 181 -6.10 6.29 -10.55
N ASP A 182 -6.67 6.62 -11.70
CA ASP A 182 -6.09 6.23 -12.99
C ASP A 182 -4.91 7.16 -13.33
N THR A 183 -3.70 6.59 -13.30
CA THR A 183 -2.48 7.29 -13.68
C THR A 183 -1.96 6.84 -15.04
N LYS A 184 -2.84 6.30 -15.90
CA LYS A 184 -2.50 6.02 -17.28
C LYS A 184 -2.23 7.35 -17.98
N GLY A 185 -1.08 7.49 -18.60
CA GLY A 185 -0.67 8.69 -19.31
C GLY A 185 0.80 9.02 -19.15
N LYS A 186 1.34 9.78 -20.10
CA LYS A 186 2.74 10.25 -20.07
C LYS A 186 2.90 11.28 -18.96
N LYS A 187 3.64 10.94 -17.92
CA LYS A 187 4.01 11.88 -16.85
C LYS A 187 5.00 12.89 -17.41
N LYS A 188 4.65 14.17 -17.35
CA LYS A 188 5.47 15.28 -17.87
C LYS A 188 5.86 16.24 -16.73
N GLY A 189 6.84 17.11 -16.99
CA GLY A 189 7.25 18.21 -16.11
C GLY A 189 8.21 17.81 -14.97
N SER A 190 8.52 18.77 -14.13
CA SER A 190 9.51 18.66 -13.03
C SER A 190 9.16 17.58 -11.99
N LYS A 191 7.89 17.28 -11.81
CA LYS A 191 7.41 16.24 -10.86
C LYS A 191 7.39 14.82 -11.45
N LYS A 192 7.78 14.64 -12.73
CA LYS A 192 7.73 13.33 -13.44
C LYS A 192 8.38 12.20 -12.64
N GLN A 193 9.61 12.41 -12.15
CA GLN A 193 10.36 11.39 -11.41
C GLN A 193 9.68 11.03 -10.09
N LYS A 194 9.18 12.03 -9.35
CA LYS A 194 8.47 11.84 -8.08
C LYS A 194 7.19 11.03 -8.27
N LEU A 195 6.42 11.33 -9.33
CA LEU A 195 5.22 10.60 -9.69
C LEU A 195 5.50 9.16 -10.17
N GLN A 196 6.62 8.93 -10.88
CA GLN A 196 7.04 7.59 -11.31
C GLN A 196 7.46 6.71 -10.13
N MET A 197 8.08 7.32 -9.11
CA MET A 197 8.47 6.62 -7.89
C MET A 197 7.30 6.37 -6.93
N TRP A 198 6.20 7.08 -7.08
CA TRP A 198 5.05 6.92 -6.20
C TRP A 198 4.37 5.55 -6.35
N LYS A 199 4.43 4.76 -5.31
CA LYS A 199 3.99 3.35 -5.26
C LYS A 199 2.53 3.20 -4.83
N LYS A 200 1.63 4.07 -5.30
CA LYS A 200 0.22 4.08 -4.90
C LYS A 200 -0.46 2.70 -4.98
N ASN A 201 -0.30 2.00 -6.11
CA ASN A 201 -0.91 0.68 -6.30
C ASN A 201 -0.34 -0.37 -5.33
N THR A 202 0.95 -0.26 -4.99
CA THR A 202 1.58 -1.14 -4.00
C THR A 202 1.01 -0.85 -2.60
N ILE A 203 0.83 0.43 -2.26
CA ILE A 203 0.21 0.85 -0.99
C ILE A 203 -1.21 0.28 -0.91
N GLN A 204 -2.07 0.55 -1.90
CA GLN A 204 -3.47 0.09 -1.90
C GLN A 204 -3.57 -1.43 -1.79
N LYS A 205 -2.85 -2.20 -2.63
CA LYS A 205 -2.84 -3.67 -2.56
C LYS A 205 -2.34 -4.21 -1.22
N THR A 206 -1.32 -3.57 -0.63
CA THR A 206 -0.81 -4.00 0.68
C THR A 206 -1.80 -3.67 1.80
N VAL A 207 -2.49 -2.52 1.72
CA VAL A 207 -3.58 -2.18 2.65
C VAL A 207 -4.71 -3.19 2.52
N GLU A 208 -5.15 -3.49 1.31
CA GLU A 208 -6.22 -4.46 1.05
C GLU A 208 -5.91 -5.83 1.67
N GLN A 209 -4.70 -6.36 1.44
CA GLN A 209 -4.26 -7.61 2.05
C GLN A 209 -4.27 -7.58 3.58
N LYS A 210 -3.85 -6.46 4.19
CA LYS A 210 -3.84 -6.30 5.65
C LYS A 210 -5.25 -6.07 6.21
N ALA A 211 -6.06 -5.28 5.53
CA ALA A 211 -7.44 -4.99 5.90
C ALA A 211 -8.29 -6.26 5.88
N HIS A 212 -8.26 -7.01 4.78
CA HIS A 212 -9.03 -8.25 4.63
C HIS A 212 -8.68 -9.29 5.71
N LYS A 213 -7.39 -9.44 6.07
CA LYS A 213 -6.99 -10.32 7.20
C LYS A 213 -7.66 -9.96 8.53
N ASN A 214 -8.10 -8.73 8.69
CA ASN A 214 -8.77 -8.23 9.89
C ASN A 214 -10.28 -8.00 9.68
N GLY A 215 -10.87 -8.58 8.64
CA GLY A 215 -12.29 -8.45 8.33
C GLY A 215 -12.70 -7.09 7.74
N ILE A 216 -11.76 -6.17 7.53
CA ILE A 216 -12.04 -4.81 7.04
C ILE A 216 -12.15 -4.83 5.51
N ARG A 217 -13.23 -4.32 4.96
CA ARG A 217 -13.42 -4.18 3.50
C ARG A 217 -12.59 -3.02 2.94
N VAL A 218 -12.23 -3.10 1.66
CA VAL A 218 -11.62 -1.98 0.92
C VAL A 218 -12.51 -1.60 -0.25
N SER A 219 -12.78 -0.32 -0.37
CA SER A 219 -13.63 0.25 -1.41
C SER A 219 -12.91 1.37 -2.15
N HIS A 220 -13.26 1.55 -3.42
CA HIS A 220 -12.72 2.61 -4.27
C HIS A 220 -13.85 3.48 -4.81
N ILE A 221 -13.68 4.80 -4.72
CA ILE A 221 -14.62 5.78 -5.24
C ILE A 221 -14.03 6.55 -6.42
N CYS A 222 -14.88 7.20 -7.21
CA CYS A 222 -14.41 8.06 -8.30
C CYS A 222 -13.65 9.27 -7.76
N ALA A 223 -12.46 9.54 -8.31
CA ALA A 223 -11.59 10.64 -7.88
C ALA A 223 -12.00 12.02 -8.46
N CYS A 224 -13.02 12.08 -9.31
CA CYS A 224 -13.40 13.33 -9.99
C CYS A 224 -13.80 14.41 -8.99
N GLY A 225 -13.01 15.50 -8.88
CA GLY A 225 -13.33 16.66 -8.05
C GLY A 225 -13.16 16.53 -6.54
N THR A 226 -12.80 15.35 -5.99
CA THR A 226 -12.59 15.16 -4.54
C THR A 226 -11.62 16.16 -3.94
N SER A 227 -10.56 16.47 -4.67
CA SER A 227 -9.54 17.46 -4.27
C SER A 227 -9.88 18.90 -4.68
N LYS A 228 -10.91 19.13 -5.49
CA LYS A 228 -11.26 20.46 -5.99
C LYS A 228 -12.45 21.08 -5.27
N LEU A 229 -13.31 20.27 -4.69
CA LEU A 229 -14.50 20.71 -3.99
C LEU A 229 -14.21 20.94 -2.51
N ALA A 230 -14.82 21.98 -1.96
CA ALA A 230 -14.88 22.20 -0.53
C ALA A 230 -15.77 21.14 0.12
N TYR A 231 -15.34 20.55 1.23
CA TYR A 231 -16.09 19.49 1.90
C TYR A 231 -17.44 19.97 2.50
N ASP A 232 -17.58 21.28 2.71
CA ASP A 232 -18.79 21.91 3.29
C ASP A 232 -19.84 22.28 2.24
N GLY A 233 -19.63 21.90 0.97
CA GLY A 233 -20.55 22.17 -0.12
C GLY A 233 -20.51 23.60 -0.68
N SER A 234 -19.59 24.47 -0.18
CA SER A 234 -19.50 25.89 -0.61
C SER A 234 -18.97 26.07 -2.04
N GLY A 235 -18.67 24.98 -2.77
CA GLY A 235 -18.23 25.02 -4.16
C GLY A 235 -16.76 24.65 -4.34
N TYR A 236 -16.07 25.29 -5.30
CA TYR A 236 -14.66 25.00 -5.56
C TYR A 236 -13.74 25.62 -4.54
N ALA A 237 -12.74 24.84 -4.10
CA ALA A 237 -11.67 25.29 -3.20
C ALA A 237 -10.52 25.91 -4.03
N LEU A 238 -10.21 27.16 -3.79
CA LEU A 238 -9.08 27.87 -4.38
C LEU A 238 -7.76 27.42 -3.76
N ARG A 239 -6.67 27.27 -4.55
CA ARG A 239 -5.38 26.75 -4.08
C ARG A 239 -4.20 27.54 -4.60
N GLY A 240 -3.11 27.54 -3.84
CA GLY A 240 -1.86 28.21 -4.24
C GLY A 240 -2.09 29.68 -4.55
N THR A 241 -1.63 30.14 -5.71
CA THR A 241 -1.75 31.56 -6.13
C THR A 241 -3.18 32.04 -6.24
N GLU A 242 -4.15 31.19 -6.61
CA GLU A 242 -5.57 31.51 -6.68
C GLU A 242 -6.15 31.83 -5.29
N ALA A 243 -5.62 31.19 -4.24
CA ALA A 243 -5.98 31.45 -2.85
C ALA A 243 -5.13 32.54 -2.18
N GLY A 244 -4.22 33.20 -2.91
CA GLY A 244 -3.23 34.11 -2.35
C GLY A 244 -2.15 33.44 -1.49
N ASN A 245 -2.01 32.10 -1.58
CA ASN A 245 -1.09 31.29 -0.77
C ASN A 245 0.09 30.78 -1.59
N LYS A 246 1.30 30.75 -1.00
CA LYS A 246 2.46 30.08 -1.57
C LYS A 246 2.37 28.55 -1.46
N SER A 247 1.60 28.04 -0.52
CA SER A 247 1.44 26.60 -0.24
C SER A 247 0.20 26.01 -0.90
N TYR A 248 0.36 24.87 -1.59
CA TYR A 248 -0.75 24.08 -2.13
C TYR A 248 -1.43 23.17 -1.09
N SER A 249 -0.91 23.11 0.12
CA SER A 249 -1.49 22.33 1.23
C SER A 249 -2.68 23.00 1.88
N ILE A 250 -2.85 24.30 1.62
CA ILE A 250 -3.94 25.13 2.19
C ILE A 250 -4.82 25.59 1.03
N CYS A 251 -6.12 25.49 1.22
CA CYS A 251 -7.12 26.02 0.30
C CYS A 251 -8.02 27.03 0.99
N ARG A 252 -8.62 27.91 0.18
CA ARG A 252 -9.64 28.87 0.58
C ARG A 252 -10.96 28.48 -0.08
N PHE A 253 -12.01 28.33 0.72
CA PHE A 253 -13.35 28.04 0.26
C PHE A 253 -14.06 29.33 -0.20
N GLN A 254 -15.16 29.19 -0.95
CA GLN A 254 -15.90 30.34 -1.44
C GLN A 254 -16.52 31.18 -0.30
N ASN A 255 -16.84 30.54 0.82
CA ASN A 255 -17.31 31.22 2.04
C ASN A 255 -16.18 31.91 2.85
N GLY A 256 -14.94 31.97 2.30
CA GLY A 256 -13.79 32.60 2.93
C GLY A 256 -13.02 31.72 3.92
N LYS A 257 -13.52 30.52 4.26
CA LYS A 257 -12.87 29.58 5.18
C LYS A 257 -11.56 29.06 4.59
N THR A 258 -10.51 29.08 5.41
CA THR A 258 -9.21 28.49 5.06
C THR A 258 -9.08 27.10 5.68
N TYR A 259 -8.69 26.11 4.89
CA TYR A 259 -8.62 24.72 5.34
C TYR A 259 -7.46 23.94 4.72
N ASN A 260 -7.13 22.77 5.30
CA ASN A 260 -6.14 21.85 4.69
C ASN A 260 -6.76 21.11 3.50
N CYS A 261 -6.08 21.16 2.35
CA CYS A 261 -6.59 20.58 1.10
C CYS A 261 -6.76 19.08 1.16
N ASP A 262 -5.75 18.39 1.68
CA ASP A 262 -5.72 16.91 1.69
C ASP A 262 -6.75 16.38 2.72
N LEU A 263 -6.97 17.14 3.81
CA LEU A 263 -8.01 16.81 4.78
C LEU A 263 -9.41 17.02 4.21
N SER A 264 -9.65 18.13 3.49
CA SER A 264 -10.90 18.36 2.76
C SER A 264 -11.15 17.25 1.73
N ALA A 265 -10.11 16.83 1.01
CA ALA A 265 -10.19 15.73 0.05
C ALA A 265 -10.59 14.42 0.73
N SER A 266 -10.01 14.09 1.89
CA SER A 266 -10.36 12.87 2.63
C SER A 266 -11.83 12.86 3.08
N TYR A 267 -12.40 14.01 3.46
CA TYR A 267 -13.84 14.11 3.79
C TYR A 267 -14.72 13.89 2.56
N ASN A 268 -14.36 14.47 1.42
CA ASN A 268 -15.08 14.28 0.17
C ASN A 268 -15.04 12.81 -0.29
N ILE A 269 -13.93 12.11 -0.05
CA ILE A 269 -13.80 10.67 -0.30
C ILE A 269 -14.82 9.89 0.53
N GLY A 270 -14.90 10.18 1.82
CA GLY A 270 -15.83 9.52 2.73
C GLY A 270 -17.29 9.83 2.43
N ALA A 271 -17.61 11.10 2.18
CA ALA A 271 -18.97 11.52 1.80
C ALA A 271 -19.45 10.82 0.52
N ARG A 272 -18.59 10.72 -0.50
CA ARG A 272 -18.92 10.00 -1.76
C ARG A 272 -19.15 8.52 -1.55
N TYR A 273 -18.43 7.89 -0.67
CA TYR A 273 -18.69 6.50 -0.32
C TYR A 273 -20.12 6.35 0.20
N PHE A 274 -20.52 7.13 1.19
CA PHE A 274 -21.85 7.05 1.76
C PHE A 274 -22.95 7.42 0.76
N ILE A 275 -22.76 8.45 -0.07
CA ILE A 275 -23.71 8.82 -1.13
C ILE A 275 -23.93 7.65 -2.10
N ARG A 276 -22.84 6.99 -2.54
CA ARG A 276 -22.94 5.83 -3.42
C ARG A 276 -23.70 4.67 -2.78
N GLU A 277 -23.39 4.34 -1.52
CA GLU A 277 -24.06 3.24 -0.81
C GLU A 277 -25.55 3.53 -0.59
N ILE A 278 -25.92 4.80 -0.33
CA ILE A 278 -27.34 5.22 -0.21
C ILE A 278 -28.08 5.08 -1.56
N GLN A 279 -27.43 5.36 -2.68
CA GLN A 279 -28.04 5.24 -4.01
C GLN A 279 -28.18 3.80 -4.50
N GLN A 280 -27.43 2.86 -3.93
CA GLN A 280 -27.47 1.43 -4.31
C GLN A 280 -28.44 0.60 -3.47
N ASN A 281 -28.90 1.13 -2.34
CA ASN A 281 -29.93 0.54 -1.46
C ASN A 281 -31.31 1.17 -1.78
#